data_4302a2d2d108a938f0cd6daf561ad9a5
#
_entry.id   4302a2d2d108a938f0cd6daf561ad9a5
#
_cell.length_a   1.000
_cell.length_b   1.000
_cell.length_c   1.000
_cell.angle_alpha   90.00
_cell.angle_beta   90.00
_cell.angle_gamma   90.00
#
_symmetry.space_group_name_H-M   'P 1'
#
loop_
_entity.id
_entity.type
_entity.pdbx_description
1 polymer ?
#
loop_
_entity_poly.entity_id
_entity_poly.type
_entity_poly.pdbx_seq_one_letter_code
_entity_poly.pdbx_strand_id
1 'polypeptide(L)'
;METLREKINKQRKYFSTGETKDINFRIEKLKKLRDVLKSEEEKIFEALKKDLMKSSFESYVTEVAMVYDEINMHIKNIKKWSKKRRVKTPLVQFPAKSFIKLEPYGVVLIIGPFNYPFMLTMDPLIGSIAAGNTAVIKPSESAPETSKILKEILEKVFDEKYVLHVNPERGKEVVEELLKEKFDYIFFTGSATVGKIVMKAASQYLTPVTLELGGKSPCIIDKDCKLELAARRIVWGKLLNSGQTCVAPDYLYVHKDIEEEFIKKLEEEIKNQFGNNPLESEDYSKMVNEREFNRVLSYIDKEKLVFGGNYNRKTFQIEPTILKNVTWNDPVMEREIFGPIFPILSFENLDEVIRLVNSKDKPLALYYFSEDKNKIEKVINSTSSGGVTINDTLVHVSSSYLPFGGVGNSGMGEYHGKYSFDLFSNKKGVMNRKTFLDLKIRYAPFLNKLTIVKKIMK
;
A
#
# COMPACT_ATOMS: atom_id res chain seq x y z
N MET A 1 17.03 29.57 -10.43
CA MET A 1 16.40 28.55 -9.54
C MET A 1 17.24 27.30 -9.57
N GLU A 2 17.40 26.65 -8.44
CA GLU A 2 18.14 25.38 -8.35
C GLU A 2 17.37 24.25 -9.05
N THR A 3 18.08 23.45 -9.84
CA THR A 3 17.50 22.32 -10.58
C THR A 3 17.17 21.16 -9.64
N LEU A 4 16.25 20.28 -10.04
CA LEU A 4 15.91 19.07 -9.31
C LEU A 4 17.15 18.18 -9.04
N ARG A 5 18.02 18.05 -10.04
CA ARG A 5 19.29 17.33 -9.92
C ARG A 5 20.21 17.91 -8.84
N GLU A 6 20.33 19.23 -8.76
CA GLU A 6 21.14 19.89 -7.74
C GLU A 6 20.58 19.63 -6.33
N LYS A 7 19.25 19.70 -6.15
CA LYS A 7 18.58 19.36 -4.89
C LYS A 7 18.81 17.92 -4.46
N ILE A 8 18.68 16.96 -5.39
CA ILE A 8 18.96 15.54 -5.12
C ILE A 8 20.44 15.33 -4.76
N ASN A 9 21.35 16.01 -5.42
CA ASN A 9 22.78 15.95 -5.11
C ASN A 9 23.08 16.52 -3.71
N LYS A 10 22.37 17.56 -3.24
CA LYS A 10 22.47 18.02 -1.85
C LYS A 10 22.03 16.95 -0.86
N GLN A 11 20.95 16.21 -1.16
CA GLN A 11 20.53 15.09 -0.32
C GLN A 11 21.61 13.99 -0.26
N ARG A 12 22.26 13.65 -1.39
CA ARG A 12 23.38 12.69 -1.40
C ARG A 12 24.54 13.13 -0.53
N LYS A 13 24.92 14.41 -0.64
CA LYS A 13 25.97 15.00 0.19
C LYS A 13 25.61 14.96 1.67
N TYR A 14 24.36 15.30 2.01
CA TYR A 14 23.90 15.24 3.39
C TYR A 14 23.88 13.79 3.92
N PHE A 15 23.34 12.85 3.15
CA PHE A 15 23.37 11.43 3.51
C PHE A 15 24.80 10.92 3.78
N SER A 16 25.79 11.37 2.98
CA SER A 16 27.19 10.95 3.13
C SER A 16 27.84 11.45 4.43
N THR A 17 27.29 12.45 5.09
CA THR A 17 27.78 12.89 6.44
C THR A 17 27.55 11.84 7.50
N GLY A 18 26.56 10.95 7.30
CA GLY A 18 26.18 9.89 8.24
C GLY A 18 25.26 10.38 9.37
N GLU A 19 24.84 11.64 9.42
CA GLU A 19 23.96 12.20 10.45
C GLU A 19 22.65 11.44 10.53
N THR A 20 22.05 11.07 9.36
CA THR A 20 20.81 10.28 9.30
C THR A 20 20.95 8.86 9.85
N LYS A 21 22.17 8.36 10.05
CA LYS A 21 22.44 7.03 10.63
C LYS A 21 22.35 7.02 12.15
N ASP A 22 22.39 8.18 12.81
CA ASP A 22 22.16 8.26 14.25
C ASP A 22 20.72 7.94 14.61
N ILE A 23 20.52 7.01 15.53
CA ILE A 23 19.18 6.52 15.90
C ILE A 23 18.41 7.56 16.71
N ASN A 24 19.10 8.33 17.57
CA ASN A 24 18.44 9.35 18.39
C ASN A 24 17.98 10.51 17.52
N PHE A 25 18.79 10.92 16.53
CA PHE A 25 18.41 11.89 15.51
C PHE A 25 17.12 11.50 14.80
N ARG A 26 17.00 10.23 14.32
CA ARG A 26 15.78 9.75 13.66
C ARG A 26 14.57 9.78 14.58
N ILE A 27 14.72 9.33 15.82
CA ILE A 27 13.64 9.35 16.83
C ILE A 27 13.20 10.79 17.12
N GLU A 28 14.13 11.74 17.24
CA GLU A 28 13.82 13.14 17.43
C GLU A 28 13.02 13.71 16.25
N LYS A 29 13.45 13.42 15.01
CA LYS A 29 12.74 13.86 13.81
C LYS A 29 11.33 13.27 13.71
N LEU A 30 11.14 11.98 14.02
CA LEU A 30 9.82 11.34 14.06
C LEU A 30 8.93 11.92 15.16
N LYS A 31 9.47 12.25 16.34
CA LYS A 31 8.71 12.92 17.40
C LYS A 31 8.28 14.32 16.97
N LYS A 32 9.21 15.11 16.42
CA LYS A 32 8.89 16.44 15.90
C LYS A 32 7.83 16.38 14.81
N LEU A 33 7.93 15.41 13.88
CA LEU A 33 6.91 15.19 12.85
C LEU A 33 5.54 14.92 13.47
N ARG A 34 5.44 13.98 14.41
CA ARG A 34 4.19 13.68 15.10
C ARG A 34 3.59 14.91 15.80
N ASP A 35 4.41 15.70 16.46
CA ASP A 35 3.94 16.86 17.21
C ASP A 35 3.45 17.96 16.26
N VAL A 36 4.11 18.17 15.11
CA VAL A 36 3.65 19.08 14.05
C VAL A 36 2.35 18.57 13.42
N LEU A 37 2.24 17.26 13.13
CA LEU A 37 1.00 16.67 12.60
C LEU A 37 -0.19 16.93 13.52
N LYS A 38 0.00 16.77 14.83
CA LYS A 38 -1.05 17.09 15.82
C LYS A 38 -1.46 18.56 15.81
N SER A 39 -0.52 19.47 15.62
CA SER A 39 -0.84 20.90 15.57
C SER A 39 -1.50 21.35 14.27
N GLU A 40 -1.37 20.58 13.19
CA GLU A 40 -1.92 20.89 11.87
C GLU A 40 -3.12 19.99 11.49
N GLU A 41 -3.62 19.16 12.42
CA GLU A 41 -4.63 18.11 12.17
C GLU A 41 -5.89 18.66 11.49
N GLU A 42 -6.43 19.78 11.96
CA GLU A 42 -7.61 20.41 11.36
C GLU A 42 -7.37 20.85 9.91
N LYS A 43 -6.17 21.36 9.61
CA LYS A 43 -5.83 21.74 8.22
C LYS A 43 -5.70 20.51 7.31
N ILE A 44 -5.27 19.38 7.85
CA ILE A 44 -5.24 18.13 7.10
C ILE A 44 -6.66 17.71 6.75
N PHE A 45 -7.61 17.77 7.71
CA PHE A 45 -9.01 17.47 7.45
C PHE A 45 -9.64 18.42 6.40
N GLU A 46 -9.36 19.73 6.51
CA GLU A 46 -9.81 20.69 5.51
C GLU A 46 -9.28 20.40 4.10
N ALA A 47 -8.02 20.02 3.98
CA ALA A 47 -7.41 19.67 2.71
C ALA A 47 -8.05 18.42 2.10
N LEU A 48 -8.23 17.36 2.88
CA LEU A 48 -8.89 16.12 2.45
C LEU A 48 -10.37 16.34 2.09
N LYS A 49 -11.07 17.22 2.81
CA LYS A 49 -12.42 17.62 2.49
C LYS A 49 -12.50 18.36 1.14
N LYS A 50 -11.59 19.26 0.86
CA LYS A 50 -11.52 19.99 -0.42
C LYS A 50 -11.18 19.06 -1.58
N ASP A 51 -10.20 18.20 -1.42
CA ASP A 51 -9.75 17.30 -2.50
C ASP A 51 -10.77 16.18 -2.79
N LEU A 52 -11.29 15.52 -1.75
CA LEU A 52 -12.06 14.28 -1.87
C LEU A 52 -13.46 14.32 -1.21
N MET A 53 -13.84 15.44 -0.58
CA MET A 53 -15.06 15.56 0.24
C MET A 53 -15.12 14.57 1.43
N LYS A 54 -13.98 14.06 1.90
CA LYS A 54 -13.96 13.21 3.08
C LYS A 54 -14.42 13.98 4.33
N SER A 55 -15.27 13.37 5.15
CA SER A 55 -15.60 13.88 6.47
C SER A 55 -14.35 13.85 7.38
N SER A 56 -14.37 14.68 8.45
CA SER A 56 -13.26 14.65 9.43
C SER A 56 -13.09 13.28 10.08
N PHE A 57 -14.21 12.57 10.31
CA PHE A 57 -14.18 11.20 10.83
C PHE A 57 -13.47 10.24 9.86
N GLU A 58 -13.86 10.22 8.58
CA GLU A 58 -13.22 9.37 7.58
C GLU A 58 -11.74 9.74 7.40
N SER A 59 -11.42 11.04 7.31
CA SER A 59 -10.06 11.54 7.23
C SER A 59 -9.19 11.09 8.39
N TYR A 60 -9.74 11.12 9.61
CA TYR A 60 -9.01 10.67 10.80
C TYR A 60 -8.76 9.17 10.78
N VAL A 61 -9.81 8.34 10.63
CA VAL A 61 -9.67 6.88 10.78
C VAL A 61 -8.94 6.22 9.62
N THR A 62 -9.00 6.80 8.42
CA THR A 62 -8.40 6.19 7.22
C THR A 62 -7.04 6.77 6.84
N GLU A 63 -6.66 7.93 7.38
CA GLU A 63 -5.38 8.57 7.03
C GLU A 63 -4.59 9.00 8.27
N VAL A 64 -5.12 9.89 9.10
CA VAL A 64 -4.33 10.53 10.16
C VAL A 64 -3.98 9.57 11.30
N ALA A 65 -4.95 8.78 11.77
CA ALA A 65 -4.72 7.82 12.84
C ALA A 65 -3.73 6.71 12.43
N MET A 66 -3.77 6.28 11.17
CA MET A 66 -2.82 5.30 10.64
C MET A 66 -1.39 5.85 10.63
N VAL A 67 -1.21 7.09 10.20
CA VAL A 67 0.08 7.77 10.25
C VAL A 67 0.59 7.91 11.68
N TYR A 68 -0.27 8.22 12.65
CA TYR A 68 0.13 8.25 14.07
C TYR A 68 0.56 6.89 14.58
N ASP A 69 -0.15 5.84 14.22
CA ASP A 69 0.23 4.47 14.62
C ASP A 69 1.59 4.09 14.04
N GLU A 70 1.82 4.34 12.75
CA GLU A 70 3.09 4.07 12.08
C GLU A 70 4.24 4.84 12.73
N ILE A 71 4.09 6.16 13.00
CA ILE A 71 5.11 6.94 13.72
C ILE A 71 5.39 6.37 15.10
N ASN A 72 4.34 6.09 15.89
CA ASN A 72 4.50 5.59 17.26
C ASN A 72 5.16 4.20 17.29
N MET A 73 4.78 3.31 16.34
CA MET A 73 5.40 2.00 16.17
C MET A 73 6.91 2.14 15.91
N HIS A 74 7.31 3.05 15.03
CA HIS A 74 8.71 3.28 14.70
C HIS A 74 9.49 3.89 15.86
N ILE A 75 8.97 4.95 16.51
CA ILE A 75 9.61 5.57 17.69
C ILE A 75 9.88 4.52 18.78
N LYS A 76 8.90 3.65 19.04
CA LYS A 76 9.00 2.60 20.08
C LYS A 76 10.05 1.54 19.74
N ASN A 77 10.18 1.18 18.47
CA ASN A 77 10.90 -0.05 18.09
C ASN A 77 12.23 0.18 17.36
N ILE A 78 12.50 1.35 16.79
CA ILE A 78 13.68 1.62 15.97
C ILE A 78 15.01 1.21 16.64
N LYS A 79 15.17 1.45 17.95
CA LYS A 79 16.36 1.02 18.70
C LYS A 79 16.53 -0.50 18.70
N LYS A 80 15.41 -1.25 18.77
CA LYS A 80 15.41 -2.72 18.74
C LYS A 80 15.68 -3.23 17.33
N TRP A 81 15.02 -2.65 16.32
CA TRP A 81 15.13 -3.10 14.93
C TRP A 81 16.50 -2.82 14.32
N SER A 82 17.17 -1.73 14.74
CA SER A 82 18.50 -1.35 14.28
C SER A 82 19.65 -2.22 14.87
N LYS A 83 19.36 -3.10 15.85
CA LYS A 83 20.37 -3.96 16.44
C LYS A 83 20.87 -5.00 15.45
N LYS A 84 22.17 -5.34 15.53
CA LYS A 84 22.75 -6.45 14.79
C LYS A 84 22.02 -7.75 15.12
N ARG A 85 21.47 -8.45 14.12
CA ARG A 85 20.80 -9.73 14.27
C ARG A 85 21.82 -10.86 14.09
N ARG A 86 22.19 -11.56 15.17
CA ARG A 86 23.05 -12.74 15.10
C ARG A 86 22.36 -13.85 14.31
N VAL A 87 23.13 -14.55 13.48
CA VAL A 87 22.70 -15.73 12.73
C VAL A 87 23.67 -16.88 12.98
N LYS A 88 23.24 -18.10 12.69
CA LYS A 88 24.11 -19.29 12.81
C LYS A 88 25.33 -19.13 11.92
N THR A 89 26.50 -19.50 12.44
CA THR A 89 27.74 -19.57 11.67
C THR A 89 28.11 -21.06 11.50
N PRO A 90 28.29 -21.56 10.27
CA PRO A 90 28.66 -22.93 10.05
C PRO A 90 30.00 -23.27 10.75
N LEU A 91 30.13 -24.47 11.31
CA LEU A 91 31.37 -24.91 12.04
C LEU A 91 32.62 -24.81 11.19
N VAL A 92 32.54 -25.04 9.89
CA VAL A 92 33.63 -24.90 8.94
C VAL A 92 34.21 -23.48 8.89
N GLN A 93 33.47 -22.49 9.38
CA GLN A 93 33.91 -21.10 9.48
C GLN A 93 34.47 -20.73 10.86
N PHE A 94 34.54 -21.69 11.78
CA PHE A 94 35.16 -21.43 13.10
C PHE A 94 36.63 -20.90 12.93
N PRO A 95 37.01 -19.86 13.68
CA PRO A 95 36.33 -19.14 14.74
C PRO A 95 35.70 -17.84 14.27
N ALA A 96 34.62 -17.93 13.50
CA ALA A 96 33.86 -16.77 13.03
C ALA A 96 32.54 -16.55 13.79
N LYS A 97 32.01 -15.30 13.72
CA LYS A 97 30.68 -14.91 14.16
C LYS A 97 29.97 -14.22 13.01
N SER A 98 28.72 -14.64 12.72
CA SER A 98 27.90 -14.08 11.65
C SER A 98 26.74 -13.25 12.20
N PHE A 99 26.44 -12.15 11.54
CA PHE A 99 25.29 -11.31 11.86
C PHE A 99 24.81 -10.54 10.64
N ILE A 100 23.55 -10.11 10.67
CA ILE A 100 22.96 -9.19 9.70
C ILE A 100 22.95 -7.80 10.34
N LYS A 101 23.43 -6.79 9.61
CA LYS A 101 23.33 -5.37 9.96
C LYS A 101 22.44 -4.69 8.92
N LEU A 102 21.39 -4.01 9.40
CA LEU A 102 20.57 -3.15 8.55
C LEU A 102 21.27 -1.80 8.36
N GLU A 103 21.23 -1.28 7.15
CA GLU A 103 21.75 0.04 6.79
C GLU A 103 20.85 0.71 5.77
N PRO A 104 20.69 2.06 5.81
CA PRO A 104 19.88 2.78 4.85
C PRO A 104 20.44 2.63 3.44
N TYR A 105 19.55 2.67 2.43
CA TYR A 105 19.94 2.68 1.01
C TYR A 105 20.63 3.99 0.61
N GLY A 106 20.04 5.15 0.95
CA GLY A 106 20.55 6.45 0.53
C GLY A 106 19.45 7.47 0.30
N VAL A 107 19.30 7.95 -0.94
CA VAL A 107 18.25 8.87 -1.36
C VAL A 107 17.07 8.06 -1.92
N VAL A 108 15.93 8.15 -1.28
CA VAL A 108 14.70 7.42 -1.64
C VAL A 108 13.74 8.34 -2.37
N LEU A 109 13.13 7.87 -3.47
CA LEU A 109 11.99 8.54 -4.12
C LEU A 109 10.68 7.89 -3.66
N ILE A 110 9.72 8.71 -3.23
CA ILE A 110 8.36 8.30 -2.86
C ILE A 110 7.38 9.04 -3.75
N ILE A 111 6.59 8.30 -4.53
CA ILE A 111 5.54 8.83 -5.40
C ILE A 111 4.20 8.40 -4.84
N GLY A 112 3.46 9.36 -4.27
CA GLY A 112 2.17 9.13 -3.63
C GLY A 112 0.99 9.25 -4.60
N PRO A 113 -0.12 8.51 -4.33
CA PRO A 113 -1.35 8.52 -5.11
C PRO A 113 -2.31 9.62 -4.66
N PHE A 114 -3.49 9.69 -5.27
CA PHE A 114 -4.51 10.69 -4.94
C PHE A 114 -5.57 10.24 -3.94
N ASN A 115 -5.77 8.94 -3.77
CA ASN A 115 -6.95 8.40 -3.07
C ASN A 115 -6.87 8.45 -1.54
N TYR A 116 -5.71 8.20 -0.98
CA TYR A 116 -5.34 8.47 0.41
C TYR A 116 -4.04 9.27 0.40
N PRO A 117 -4.11 10.53 -0.06
CA PRO A 117 -2.93 11.29 -0.47
C PRO A 117 -2.02 11.62 0.70
N PHE A 118 -2.57 11.77 1.90
CA PHE A 118 -1.83 12.02 3.11
C PHE A 118 -1.14 10.75 3.63
N MET A 119 -1.90 9.71 3.92
CA MET A 119 -1.40 8.46 4.52
C MET A 119 -0.43 7.74 3.59
N LEU A 120 -0.79 7.52 2.31
CA LEU A 120 0.06 6.79 1.35
C LEU A 120 1.33 7.57 0.93
N THR A 121 1.46 8.82 1.34
CA THR A 121 2.70 9.59 1.22
C THR A 121 3.51 9.54 2.51
N MET A 122 2.85 9.62 3.67
CA MET A 122 3.51 9.73 4.97
C MET A 122 4.03 8.38 5.49
N ASP A 123 3.31 7.28 5.32
CA ASP A 123 3.72 5.97 5.83
C ASP A 123 5.06 5.49 5.23
N PRO A 124 5.26 5.51 3.90
CA PRO A 124 6.57 5.18 3.34
C PRO A 124 7.65 6.18 3.73
N LEU A 125 7.33 7.47 3.91
CA LEU A 125 8.28 8.46 4.41
C LEU A 125 8.75 8.13 5.83
N ILE A 126 7.83 7.78 6.74
CA ILE A 126 8.13 7.39 8.12
C ILE A 126 9.08 6.19 8.14
N GLY A 127 8.77 5.15 7.36
CA GLY A 127 9.63 3.98 7.21
C GLY A 127 11.03 4.32 6.67
N SER A 128 11.10 5.19 5.67
CA SER A 128 12.35 5.67 5.07
C SER A 128 13.21 6.45 6.06
N ILE A 129 12.63 7.39 6.82
CA ILE A 129 13.31 8.15 7.88
C ILE A 129 13.78 7.21 8.99
N ALA A 130 12.93 6.30 9.44
CA ALA A 130 13.25 5.34 10.47
C ALA A 130 14.43 4.44 10.08
N ALA A 131 14.53 4.04 8.82
CA ALA A 131 15.68 3.30 8.29
C ALA A 131 16.96 4.14 8.17
N GLY A 132 16.84 5.48 8.09
CA GLY A 132 17.96 6.44 8.04
C GLY A 132 18.28 6.95 6.63
N ASN A 133 17.33 6.91 5.71
CA ASN A 133 17.47 7.48 4.37
C ASN A 133 17.16 8.97 4.36
N THR A 134 17.52 9.66 3.29
CA THR A 134 16.93 10.92 2.85
C THR A 134 15.80 10.62 1.86
N ALA A 135 14.85 11.52 1.69
CA ALA A 135 13.69 11.26 0.84
C ALA A 135 13.34 12.44 -0.07
N VAL A 136 12.95 12.11 -1.30
CA VAL A 136 12.27 13.00 -2.24
C VAL A 136 10.84 12.54 -2.35
N ILE A 137 9.89 13.42 -2.11
CA ILE A 137 8.46 13.11 -2.10
C ILE A 137 7.78 13.83 -3.25
N LYS A 138 7.05 13.10 -4.08
CA LYS A 138 6.15 13.62 -5.11
C LYS A 138 4.72 13.19 -4.78
N PRO A 139 3.89 14.05 -4.14
CA PRO A 139 2.46 13.81 -3.96
C PRO A 139 1.70 13.81 -5.29
N SER A 140 0.41 13.48 -5.24
CA SER A 140 -0.44 13.51 -6.43
C SER A 140 -0.84 14.94 -6.81
N GLU A 141 -0.81 15.25 -8.09
CA GLU A 141 -1.37 16.47 -8.67
C GLU A 141 -2.91 16.53 -8.60
N SER A 142 -3.56 15.39 -8.42
CA SER A 142 -5.02 15.30 -8.27
C SER A 142 -5.50 15.56 -6.84
N ALA A 143 -4.58 15.78 -5.89
CA ALA A 143 -4.88 16.15 -4.51
C ALA A 143 -4.05 17.40 -4.12
N PRO A 144 -4.31 18.56 -4.74
CA PRO A 144 -3.47 19.75 -4.61
C PRO A 144 -3.49 20.36 -3.21
N GLU A 145 -4.63 20.35 -2.52
CA GLU A 145 -4.72 20.91 -1.16
C GLU A 145 -3.97 20.04 -0.16
N THR A 146 -4.07 18.71 -0.28
CA THR A 146 -3.27 17.79 0.53
C THR A 146 -1.77 17.93 0.24
N SER A 147 -1.39 18.13 -1.03
CA SER A 147 0.01 18.40 -1.37
C SER A 147 0.55 19.69 -0.73
N LYS A 148 -0.26 20.74 -0.64
CA LYS A 148 0.12 22.01 0.02
C LYS A 148 0.36 21.82 1.52
N ILE A 149 -0.58 21.19 2.22
CA ILE A 149 -0.43 20.96 3.66
C ILE A 149 0.73 20.00 3.96
N LEU A 150 0.96 18.98 3.14
CA LEU A 150 2.15 18.12 3.25
C LEU A 150 3.44 18.94 3.14
N LYS A 151 3.54 19.85 2.16
CA LYS A 151 4.69 20.75 2.04
C LYS A 151 4.92 21.56 3.29
N GLU A 152 3.87 22.26 3.80
CA GLU A 152 3.97 23.08 5.01
C GLU A 152 4.44 22.28 6.23
N ILE A 153 3.92 21.06 6.43
CA ILE A 153 4.30 20.18 7.53
C ILE A 153 5.76 19.77 7.40
N LEU A 154 6.18 19.34 6.21
CA LEU A 154 7.53 18.86 5.97
C LEU A 154 8.57 19.95 6.14
N GLU A 155 8.32 21.19 5.67
CA GLU A 155 9.21 22.35 5.85
C GLU A 155 9.36 22.77 7.31
N LYS A 156 8.35 22.56 8.17
CA LYS A 156 8.45 22.79 9.63
C LYS A 156 9.35 21.78 10.35
N VAL A 157 9.50 20.58 9.79
CA VAL A 157 10.21 19.46 10.44
C VAL A 157 11.59 19.22 9.87
N PHE A 158 11.72 19.32 8.54
CA PHE A 158 12.89 18.89 7.80
C PHE A 158 13.47 20.00 6.92
N ASP A 159 14.78 20.00 6.76
CA ASP A 159 15.47 20.75 5.72
C ASP A 159 15.33 20.00 4.38
N GLU A 160 15.27 20.70 3.23
CA GLU A 160 15.18 20.10 1.88
C GLU A 160 16.31 19.09 1.59
N LYS A 161 17.49 19.28 2.17
CA LYS A 161 18.59 18.31 2.05
C LYS A 161 18.31 16.98 2.73
N TYR A 162 17.27 16.89 3.59
CA TYR A 162 16.85 15.65 4.26
C TYR A 162 15.56 15.13 3.66
N VAL A 163 14.50 15.93 3.58
CA VAL A 163 13.23 15.58 2.95
C VAL A 163 12.84 16.70 1.98
N LEU A 164 12.79 16.39 0.70
CA LEU A 164 12.42 17.31 -0.37
C LEU A 164 10.99 17.04 -0.84
N HIS A 165 10.12 18.02 -0.70
CA HIS A 165 8.81 18.02 -1.34
C HIS A 165 8.93 18.59 -2.76
N VAL A 166 8.50 17.83 -3.75
CA VAL A 166 8.45 18.25 -5.16
C VAL A 166 7.04 18.67 -5.51
N ASN A 167 6.88 19.89 -6.04
CA ASN A 167 5.58 20.40 -6.46
C ASN A 167 4.99 19.51 -7.58
N PRO A 168 3.79 18.92 -7.36
CA PRO A 168 3.21 17.98 -8.31
C PRO A 168 2.45 18.62 -9.49
N GLU A 169 2.28 19.96 -9.55
CA GLU A 169 1.39 20.65 -10.49
C GLU A 169 1.60 20.26 -11.97
N ARG A 170 2.86 20.02 -12.38
CA ARG A 170 3.15 19.56 -13.75
C ARG A 170 2.89 18.06 -13.98
N GLY A 171 2.30 17.38 -13.00
CA GLY A 171 1.82 15.99 -13.11
C GLY A 171 2.86 15.02 -13.68
N LYS A 172 2.56 14.46 -14.86
CA LYS A 172 3.39 13.47 -15.55
C LYS A 172 4.81 13.96 -15.84
N GLU A 173 4.98 15.22 -16.22
CA GLU A 173 6.30 15.79 -16.58
C GLU A 173 7.27 15.74 -15.39
N VAL A 174 6.80 16.05 -14.19
CA VAL A 174 7.61 15.97 -12.97
C VAL A 174 8.04 14.53 -12.68
N VAL A 175 7.15 13.56 -12.89
CA VAL A 175 7.51 12.14 -12.73
C VAL A 175 8.57 11.73 -13.75
N GLU A 176 8.44 12.15 -15.01
CA GLU A 176 9.44 11.87 -16.04
C GLU A 176 10.81 12.51 -15.75
N GLU A 177 10.83 13.72 -15.18
CA GLU A 177 12.06 14.37 -14.72
C GLU A 177 12.72 13.61 -13.57
N LEU A 178 11.92 13.23 -12.53
CA LEU A 178 12.40 12.45 -11.40
C LEU A 178 12.97 11.10 -11.81
N LEU A 179 12.30 10.41 -12.73
CA LEU A 179 12.73 9.10 -13.20
C LEU A 179 13.99 9.11 -14.08
N LYS A 180 14.45 10.27 -14.54
CA LYS A 180 15.78 10.44 -15.19
C LYS A 180 16.91 10.51 -14.19
N GLU A 181 16.61 10.79 -12.90
CA GLU A 181 17.62 10.88 -11.86
C GLU A 181 17.84 9.53 -11.17
N LYS A 182 19.06 9.31 -10.69
CA LYS A 182 19.38 8.10 -9.94
C LYS A 182 18.88 8.22 -8.50
N PHE A 183 18.07 7.27 -8.05
CA PHE A 183 17.71 7.05 -6.65
C PHE A 183 18.29 5.73 -6.16
N ASP A 184 18.39 5.59 -4.84
CA ASP A 184 18.90 4.37 -4.21
C ASP A 184 17.76 3.41 -3.83
N TYR A 185 16.51 3.89 -3.83
CA TYR A 185 15.26 3.15 -3.70
C TYR A 185 14.10 3.96 -4.28
N ILE A 186 13.09 3.30 -4.86
CA ILE A 186 11.85 3.96 -5.31
C ILE A 186 10.65 3.24 -4.70
N PHE A 187 9.78 4.00 -4.04
CA PHE A 187 8.47 3.56 -3.56
C PHE A 187 7.40 4.25 -4.39
N PHE A 188 6.56 3.49 -5.02
CA PHE A 188 5.50 3.99 -5.89
C PHE A 188 4.16 3.36 -5.52
N THR A 189 3.13 4.20 -5.34
CA THR A 189 1.74 3.77 -5.22
C THR A 189 0.91 4.37 -6.35
N GLY A 190 0.19 3.52 -7.09
CA GLY A 190 -0.65 3.98 -8.20
C GLY A 190 -1.04 2.87 -9.16
N SER A 191 -1.33 3.22 -10.42
CA SER A 191 -1.76 2.23 -11.42
C SER A 191 -0.63 1.31 -11.91
N ALA A 192 -0.98 0.08 -12.28
CA ALA A 192 -0.04 -0.89 -12.85
C ALA A 192 0.66 -0.35 -14.12
N THR A 193 -0.02 0.45 -14.93
CA THR A 193 0.57 1.08 -16.12
C THR A 193 1.73 1.99 -15.75
N VAL A 194 1.56 2.87 -14.76
CA VAL A 194 2.62 3.77 -14.29
C VAL A 194 3.69 3.00 -13.53
N GLY A 195 3.32 1.99 -12.73
CA GLY A 195 4.26 1.12 -12.03
C GLY A 195 5.26 0.45 -12.99
N LYS A 196 4.80 -0.02 -14.16
CA LYS A 196 5.68 -0.56 -15.21
C LYS A 196 6.66 0.49 -15.76
N ILE A 197 6.24 1.76 -15.90
CA ILE A 197 7.12 2.88 -16.31
C ILE A 197 8.18 3.13 -15.23
N VAL A 198 7.79 3.19 -13.97
CA VAL A 198 8.71 3.36 -12.83
C VAL A 198 9.74 2.22 -12.79
N MET A 199 9.30 0.98 -12.89
CA MET A 199 10.17 -0.20 -12.91
C MET A 199 11.16 -0.16 -14.08
N LYS A 200 10.70 0.21 -15.27
CA LYS A 200 11.56 0.36 -16.46
C LYS A 200 12.62 1.45 -16.26
N ALA A 201 12.26 2.57 -15.65
CA ALA A 201 13.22 3.65 -15.36
C ALA A 201 14.24 3.21 -14.28
N ALA A 202 13.77 2.58 -13.23
CA ALA A 202 14.62 2.06 -12.12
C ALA A 202 15.66 1.05 -12.63
N SER A 203 15.33 0.24 -13.63
CA SER A 203 16.24 -0.76 -14.20
C SER A 203 17.50 -0.18 -14.81
N GLN A 204 17.49 1.08 -15.25
CA GLN A 204 18.68 1.77 -15.81
C GLN A 204 19.79 1.93 -14.78
N TYR A 205 19.43 2.02 -13.49
CA TYR A 205 20.37 2.21 -12.40
C TYR A 205 20.41 0.99 -11.44
N LEU A 206 19.70 -0.09 -11.77
CA LEU A 206 19.48 -1.25 -10.89
C LEU A 206 18.91 -0.85 -9.52
N THR A 207 18.08 0.19 -9.51
CA THR A 207 17.42 0.70 -8.31
C THR A 207 16.33 -0.26 -7.87
N PRO A 208 16.33 -0.76 -6.62
CA PRO A 208 15.23 -1.56 -6.10
C PRO A 208 13.96 -0.73 -5.99
N VAL A 209 12.80 -1.38 -6.24
CA VAL A 209 11.50 -0.73 -6.22
C VAL A 209 10.50 -1.47 -5.34
N THR A 210 9.60 -0.71 -4.71
CA THR A 210 8.32 -1.19 -4.22
C THR A 210 7.23 -0.59 -5.09
N LEU A 211 6.32 -1.43 -5.54
CA LEU A 211 5.17 -1.03 -6.35
C LEU A 211 3.90 -1.47 -5.63
N GLU A 212 3.16 -0.50 -5.10
CA GLU A 212 1.83 -0.70 -4.54
C GLU A 212 0.81 -0.34 -5.62
N LEU A 213 0.22 -1.37 -6.18
CA LEU A 213 -0.67 -1.24 -7.33
C LEU A 213 -2.11 -1.62 -6.92
N GLY A 214 -3.00 -1.71 -7.86
CA GLY A 214 -4.37 -2.12 -7.61
C GLY A 214 -4.65 -3.54 -8.09
N GLY A 215 -5.89 -3.75 -8.45
CA GLY A 215 -6.38 -5.00 -9.00
C GLY A 215 -7.88 -5.17 -8.74
N LYS A 216 -8.49 -6.15 -9.41
CA LYS A 216 -9.90 -6.47 -9.16
C LYS A 216 -10.00 -7.40 -7.96
N SER A 217 -10.15 -6.82 -6.76
CA SER A 217 -10.26 -7.55 -5.50
C SER A 217 -11.61 -8.27 -5.36
N PRO A 218 -11.67 -9.62 -5.42
CA PRO A 218 -12.90 -10.38 -5.28
C PRO A 218 -13.44 -10.32 -3.85
N CYS A 219 -14.75 -10.24 -3.73
CA CYS A 219 -15.47 -10.44 -2.49
C CYS A 219 -16.46 -11.59 -2.69
N ILE A 220 -16.25 -12.71 -2.02
CA ILE A 220 -17.02 -13.94 -2.18
C ILE A 220 -17.92 -14.11 -0.97
N ILE A 221 -19.23 -14.21 -1.19
CA ILE A 221 -20.27 -14.31 -0.17
C ILE A 221 -20.95 -15.66 -0.29
N ASP A 222 -20.60 -16.59 0.60
CA ASP A 222 -21.17 -17.95 0.62
C ASP A 222 -22.49 -17.96 1.40
N LYS A 223 -23.35 -18.93 1.10
CA LYS A 223 -24.71 -19.05 1.67
C LYS A 223 -24.78 -19.26 3.19
N ASP A 224 -23.67 -19.70 3.79
CA ASP A 224 -23.58 -19.93 5.22
C ASP A 224 -23.02 -18.72 6.02
N CYS A 225 -22.84 -17.56 5.35
CA CYS A 225 -22.39 -16.35 6.02
C CYS A 225 -23.50 -15.69 6.85
N LYS A 226 -23.10 -14.80 7.77
CA LYS A 226 -24.04 -13.90 8.48
C LYS A 226 -24.40 -12.73 7.55
N LEU A 227 -25.51 -12.90 6.83
CA LEU A 227 -25.88 -12.10 5.67
C LEU A 227 -25.93 -10.59 5.97
N GLU A 228 -26.65 -10.18 7.02
CA GLU A 228 -26.77 -8.77 7.41
C GLU A 228 -25.40 -8.15 7.77
N LEU A 229 -24.57 -8.92 8.51
CA LEU A 229 -23.24 -8.47 8.88
C LEU A 229 -22.33 -8.36 7.65
N ALA A 230 -22.42 -9.31 6.72
CA ALA A 230 -21.68 -9.29 5.47
C ALA A 230 -22.06 -8.04 4.63
N ALA A 231 -23.36 -7.78 4.44
CA ALA A 231 -23.85 -6.60 3.71
C ALA A 231 -23.31 -5.29 4.35
N ARG A 232 -23.42 -5.15 5.68
CA ARG A 232 -22.92 -3.98 6.41
C ARG A 232 -21.44 -3.72 6.20
N ARG A 233 -20.60 -4.76 6.35
CA ARG A 233 -19.14 -4.68 6.20
C ARG A 233 -18.71 -4.43 4.76
N ILE A 234 -19.43 -5.00 3.81
CA ILE A 234 -19.16 -4.81 2.38
C ILE A 234 -19.54 -3.40 1.94
N VAL A 235 -20.69 -2.88 2.36
CA VAL A 235 -21.10 -1.49 2.08
C VAL A 235 -20.11 -0.52 2.66
N TRP A 236 -19.75 -0.68 3.94
CA TRP A 236 -18.72 0.15 4.57
C TRP A 236 -17.39 0.11 3.79
N GLY A 237 -16.85 -1.07 3.52
CA GLY A 237 -15.55 -1.17 2.88
C GLY A 237 -15.54 -0.76 1.41
N LYS A 238 -16.66 -0.93 0.70
CA LYS A 238 -16.78 -0.47 -0.69
C LYS A 238 -16.95 1.04 -0.80
N LEU A 239 -17.64 1.68 0.14
CA LEU A 239 -18.02 3.08 0.03
C LEU A 239 -17.07 4.05 0.75
N LEU A 240 -16.12 3.58 1.55
CA LEU A 240 -15.01 4.43 1.99
C LEU A 240 -14.35 5.07 0.77
N ASN A 241 -14.16 6.39 0.83
CA ASN A 241 -13.61 7.19 -0.26
C ASN A 241 -14.34 6.98 -1.60
N SER A 242 -15.67 6.78 -1.57
CA SER A 242 -16.48 6.44 -2.75
C SER A 242 -15.93 5.26 -3.57
N GLY A 243 -15.31 4.27 -2.92
CA GLY A 243 -14.74 3.10 -3.56
C GLY A 243 -13.39 3.32 -4.24
N GLN A 244 -12.78 4.48 -4.08
CA GLN A 244 -11.46 4.80 -4.62
C GLN A 244 -10.34 4.24 -3.72
N THR A 245 -10.37 2.94 -3.49
CA THR A 245 -9.48 2.21 -2.58
C THR A 245 -8.94 0.97 -3.28
N CYS A 246 -7.63 0.83 -3.33
CA CYS A 246 -6.94 -0.28 -4.02
C CYS A 246 -7.31 -1.68 -3.47
N VAL A 247 -7.80 -1.74 -2.25
CA VAL A 247 -8.31 -2.94 -1.59
C VAL A 247 -9.84 -2.96 -1.45
N ALA A 248 -10.59 -2.01 -2.04
CA ALA A 248 -12.05 -2.08 -2.00
C ALA A 248 -12.56 -3.39 -2.63
N PRO A 249 -13.62 -4.01 -2.11
CA PRO A 249 -14.33 -5.04 -2.85
C PRO A 249 -14.66 -4.55 -4.26
N ASP A 250 -13.99 -5.10 -5.28
CA ASP A 250 -14.16 -4.58 -6.64
C ASP A 250 -15.38 -5.20 -7.32
N TYR A 251 -15.62 -6.49 -7.09
CA TYR A 251 -16.80 -7.22 -7.52
C TYR A 251 -17.22 -8.27 -6.49
N LEU A 252 -18.51 -8.64 -6.52
CA LEU A 252 -19.12 -9.53 -5.55
C LEU A 252 -19.51 -10.85 -6.23
N TYR A 253 -18.94 -11.97 -5.80
CA TYR A 253 -19.47 -13.29 -6.06
C TYR A 253 -20.46 -13.66 -4.97
N VAL A 254 -21.74 -13.78 -5.29
CA VAL A 254 -22.80 -14.10 -4.32
C VAL A 254 -23.37 -15.48 -4.64
N HIS A 255 -23.49 -16.35 -3.62
CA HIS A 255 -24.11 -17.65 -3.79
C HIS A 255 -25.57 -17.46 -4.23
N LYS A 256 -26.00 -18.18 -5.28
CA LYS A 256 -27.33 -17.99 -5.90
C LYS A 256 -28.50 -18.10 -4.91
N ASP A 257 -28.40 -19.00 -3.92
CA ASP A 257 -29.49 -19.24 -2.96
C ASP A 257 -29.76 -18.03 -2.05
N ILE A 258 -28.87 -17.07 -1.94
CA ILE A 258 -28.97 -15.89 -1.08
C ILE A 258 -28.92 -14.56 -1.86
N GLU A 259 -28.77 -14.59 -3.17
CA GLU A 259 -28.49 -13.39 -3.98
C GLU A 259 -29.57 -12.31 -3.84
N GLU A 260 -30.84 -12.67 -3.99
CA GLU A 260 -31.95 -11.71 -3.90
C GLU A 260 -32.06 -11.09 -2.50
N GLU A 261 -31.90 -11.88 -1.47
CA GLU A 261 -31.91 -11.41 -0.09
C GLU A 261 -30.70 -10.51 0.20
N PHE A 262 -29.53 -10.90 -0.30
CA PHE A 262 -28.30 -10.14 -0.12
C PHE A 262 -28.37 -8.76 -0.81
N ILE A 263 -28.91 -8.67 -2.02
CA ILE A 263 -29.15 -7.38 -2.70
C ILE A 263 -30.03 -6.47 -1.86
N LYS A 264 -31.13 -6.96 -1.31
CA LYS A 264 -32.00 -6.17 -0.41
C LYS A 264 -31.24 -5.70 0.83
N LYS A 265 -30.38 -6.55 1.42
CA LYS A 265 -29.55 -6.17 2.57
C LYS A 265 -28.50 -5.12 2.20
N LEU A 266 -27.90 -5.17 1.01
CA LEU A 266 -27.02 -4.10 0.52
C LEU A 266 -27.75 -2.77 0.40
N GLU A 267 -28.96 -2.76 -0.19
CA GLU A 267 -29.79 -1.54 -0.31
C GLU A 267 -30.17 -0.97 1.06
N GLU A 268 -30.59 -1.82 2.01
CA GLU A 268 -30.89 -1.44 3.39
C GLU A 268 -29.67 -0.79 4.05
N GLU A 269 -28.50 -1.41 3.94
CA GLU A 269 -27.28 -0.91 4.57
C GLU A 269 -26.74 0.37 3.90
N ILE A 270 -26.89 0.55 2.60
CA ILE A 270 -26.57 1.82 1.93
C ILE A 270 -27.42 2.95 2.50
N LYS A 271 -28.75 2.72 2.65
CA LYS A 271 -29.66 3.70 3.25
C LYS A 271 -29.38 3.95 4.74
N ASN A 272 -28.99 2.92 5.48
CA ASN A 272 -28.64 3.03 6.90
C ASN A 272 -27.39 3.89 7.10
N GLN A 273 -26.36 3.75 6.24
CA GLN A 273 -25.08 4.43 6.37
C GLN A 273 -25.10 5.85 5.77
N PHE A 274 -25.82 6.08 4.67
CA PHE A 274 -25.76 7.34 3.92
C PHE A 274 -27.13 8.04 3.74
N GLY A 275 -28.20 7.50 4.32
CA GLY A 275 -29.55 8.02 4.17
C GLY A 275 -30.21 7.62 2.85
N ASN A 276 -31.42 8.14 2.63
CA ASN A 276 -32.19 7.86 1.40
C ASN A 276 -31.65 8.57 0.15
N ASN A 277 -30.85 9.62 0.33
CA ASN A 277 -30.13 10.32 -0.73
C ASN A 277 -28.64 10.42 -0.40
N PRO A 278 -27.84 9.42 -0.75
CA PRO A 278 -26.41 9.40 -0.47
C PRO A 278 -25.63 10.61 -1.03
N LEU A 279 -26.11 11.22 -2.12
CA LEU A 279 -25.49 12.40 -2.73
C LEU A 279 -25.58 13.67 -1.87
N GLU A 280 -26.46 13.69 -0.86
CA GLU A 280 -26.61 14.78 0.10
C GLU A 280 -25.97 14.48 1.46
N SER A 281 -25.44 13.27 1.64
CA SER A 281 -24.78 12.87 2.89
C SER A 281 -23.41 13.57 3.04
N GLU A 282 -23.18 14.15 4.21
CA GLU A 282 -21.88 14.75 4.56
C GLU A 282 -20.76 13.70 4.75
N ASP A 283 -21.14 12.43 4.94
CA ASP A 283 -20.23 11.31 5.09
C ASP A 283 -19.91 10.60 3.76
N TYR A 284 -20.46 11.11 2.63
CA TYR A 284 -20.25 10.51 1.33
C TYR A 284 -19.29 11.33 0.47
N SER A 285 -18.13 10.75 0.16
CA SER A 285 -17.07 11.39 -0.60
C SER A 285 -17.39 11.50 -2.11
N LYS A 286 -16.48 12.12 -2.88
CA LYS A 286 -16.61 12.34 -4.33
C LYS A 286 -15.54 11.61 -5.13
N MET A 287 -15.75 11.44 -6.42
CA MET A 287 -14.71 11.10 -7.36
C MET A 287 -13.67 12.21 -7.44
N VAL A 288 -12.39 11.87 -7.52
CA VAL A 288 -11.29 12.84 -7.42
C VAL A 288 -11.32 13.93 -8.49
N ASN A 289 -11.76 13.60 -9.70
CA ASN A 289 -11.85 14.53 -10.83
C ASN A 289 -12.86 14.07 -11.88
N GLU A 290 -13.13 14.95 -12.86
CA GLU A 290 -14.10 14.70 -13.93
C GLU A 290 -13.75 13.47 -14.78
N ARG A 291 -12.46 13.22 -15.04
CA ARG A 291 -12.04 12.07 -15.85
C ARG A 291 -12.43 10.75 -15.17
N GLU A 292 -12.12 10.60 -13.89
CA GLU A 292 -12.46 9.39 -13.13
C GLU A 292 -13.96 9.26 -12.90
N PHE A 293 -14.64 10.40 -12.66
CA PHE A 293 -16.11 10.45 -12.59
C PHE A 293 -16.75 9.91 -13.88
N ASN A 294 -16.37 10.44 -15.04
CA ASN A 294 -16.93 10.00 -16.33
C ASN A 294 -16.58 8.54 -16.64
N ARG A 295 -15.37 8.09 -16.28
CA ARG A 295 -14.96 6.69 -16.44
C ARG A 295 -15.83 5.74 -15.63
N VAL A 296 -16.07 6.04 -14.34
CA VAL A 296 -16.88 5.18 -13.47
C VAL A 296 -18.34 5.23 -13.90
N LEU A 297 -18.86 6.40 -14.25
CA LEU A 297 -20.22 6.56 -14.74
C LEU A 297 -20.48 5.73 -16.01
N SER A 298 -19.48 5.58 -16.89
CA SER A 298 -19.63 4.77 -18.12
C SER A 298 -19.77 3.26 -17.87
N TYR A 299 -19.54 2.79 -16.64
CA TYR A 299 -19.74 1.37 -16.27
C TYR A 299 -21.19 1.05 -15.84
N ILE A 300 -22.03 2.05 -15.66
CA ILE A 300 -23.43 1.84 -15.22
C ILE A 300 -24.28 1.41 -16.42
N ASP A 301 -24.53 0.11 -16.48
CA ASP A 301 -25.45 -0.50 -17.45
C ASP A 301 -26.87 -0.44 -16.90
N LYS A 302 -27.76 0.29 -17.60
CA LYS A 302 -29.15 0.49 -17.19
C LYS A 302 -29.98 -0.80 -17.20
N GLU A 303 -29.62 -1.78 -18.05
CA GLU A 303 -30.34 -3.06 -18.12
C GLU A 303 -30.01 -3.97 -16.91
N LYS A 304 -28.83 -3.73 -16.28
CA LYS A 304 -28.36 -4.49 -15.12
C LYS A 304 -28.53 -3.74 -13.80
N LEU A 305 -28.96 -2.48 -13.88
CA LEU A 305 -29.14 -1.61 -12.72
C LEU A 305 -30.32 -2.05 -11.87
N VAL A 306 -30.06 -2.33 -10.59
CA VAL A 306 -31.11 -2.68 -9.60
C VAL A 306 -31.27 -1.65 -8.49
N PHE A 307 -30.21 -0.87 -8.21
CA PHE A 307 -30.25 0.21 -7.20
C PHE A 307 -29.28 1.32 -7.54
N GLY A 308 -29.64 2.57 -7.21
CA GLY A 308 -28.77 3.74 -7.39
C GLY A 308 -28.71 4.23 -8.83
N GLY A 309 -27.52 4.61 -9.28
CA GLY A 309 -27.28 5.07 -10.65
C GLY A 309 -27.45 6.58 -10.86
N ASN A 310 -27.90 7.34 -9.86
CA ASN A 310 -27.93 8.79 -9.92
C ASN A 310 -26.53 9.38 -9.71
N TYR A 311 -26.35 10.64 -10.10
CA TYR A 311 -25.05 11.31 -9.97
C TYR A 311 -25.19 12.83 -9.91
N ASN A 312 -24.17 13.48 -9.37
CA ASN A 312 -24.05 14.94 -9.39
C ASN A 312 -22.75 15.35 -10.12
N ARG A 313 -22.90 15.93 -11.33
CA ARG A 313 -21.75 16.39 -12.13
C ARG A 313 -21.01 17.58 -11.53
N LYS A 314 -21.67 18.41 -10.72
CA LYS A 314 -21.05 19.60 -10.12
C LYS A 314 -20.07 19.19 -9.00
N THR A 315 -20.42 18.16 -8.24
CA THR A 315 -19.63 17.65 -7.13
C THR A 315 -18.78 16.44 -7.50
N PHE A 316 -18.97 15.83 -8.67
CA PHE A 316 -18.39 14.56 -9.11
C PHE A 316 -18.77 13.37 -8.20
N GLN A 317 -19.98 13.37 -7.64
CA GLN A 317 -20.50 12.25 -6.86
C GLN A 317 -21.31 11.30 -7.74
N ILE A 318 -21.14 9.99 -7.53
CA ILE A 318 -21.94 8.92 -8.12
C ILE A 318 -22.61 8.18 -6.97
N GLU A 319 -23.93 8.01 -7.04
CA GLU A 319 -24.67 7.25 -6.03
C GLU A 319 -24.15 5.81 -5.94
N PRO A 320 -24.10 5.19 -4.74
CA PRO A 320 -23.82 3.77 -4.61
C PRO A 320 -24.74 2.97 -5.54
N THR A 321 -24.14 2.19 -6.43
CA THR A 321 -24.85 1.60 -7.56
C THR A 321 -24.68 0.08 -7.56
N ILE A 322 -25.79 -0.69 -7.57
CA ILE A 322 -25.79 -2.14 -7.63
C ILE A 322 -26.18 -2.60 -9.03
N LEU A 323 -25.30 -3.42 -9.64
CA LEU A 323 -25.55 -4.06 -10.94
C LEU A 323 -25.69 -5.58 -10.74
N LYS A 324 -26.80 -6.15 -11.23
CA LYS A 324 -27.08 -7.59 -11.17
C LYS A 324 -26.80 -8.27 -12.53
N ASN A 325 -26.65 -9.58 -12.51
CA ASN A 325 -26.38 -10.40 -13.71
C ASN A 325 -25.13 -9.93 -14.48
N VAL A 326 -24.12 -9.49 -13.74
CA VAL A 326 -22.85 -9.09 -14.34
C VAL A 326 -22.06 -10.31 -14.77
N THR A 327 -21.39 -10.18 -15.91
CA THR A 327 -20.51 -11.21 -16.48
C THR A 327 -19.11 -10.64 -16.70
N TRP A 328 -18.12 -11.51 -16.90
CA TRP A 328 -16.75 -11.10 -17.20
C TRP A 328 -16.57 -10.36 -18.53
N ASN A 329 -17.60 -10.37 -19.39
CA ASN A 329 -17.58 -9.63 -20.66
C ASN A 329 -18.10 -8.19 -20.54
N ASP A 330 -18.60 -7.80 -19.38
CA ASP A 330 -19.14 -6.46 -19.18
C ASP A 330 -18.03 -5.42 -18.98
N PRO A 331 -18.20 -4.18 -19.44
CA PRO A 331 -17.17 -3.11 -19.30
C PRO A 331 -16.73 -2.86 -17.86
N VAL A 332 -17.63 -3.02 -16.88
CA VAL A 332 -17.34 -2.88 -15.45
C VAL A 332 -16.32 -3.94 -14.95
N MET A 333 -16.13 -5.02 -15.70
CA MET A 333 -15.23 -6.11 -15.36
C MET A 333 -13.88 -6.06 -16.07
N GLU A 334 -13.68 -5.15 -17.05
CA GLU A 334 -12.43 -5.06 -17.81
C GLU A 334 -11.21 -4.67 -16.96
N ARG A 335 -11.41 -3.75 -16.01
CA ARG A 335 -10.37 -3.23 -15.12
C ARG A 335 -10.92 -2.88 -13.75
N GLU A 336 -10.05 -2.56 -12.81
CA GLU A 336 -10.40 -2.07 -11.48
C GLU A 336 -11.39 -0.90 -11.56
N ILE A 337 -12.51 -0.99 -10.84
CA ILE A 337 -13.59 0.00 -10.90
C ILE A 337 -13.16 1.30 -10.25
N PHE A 338 -12.57 1.23 -9.05
CA PHE A 338 -12.12 2.40 -8.29
C PHE A 338 -13.24 3.45 -8.13
N GLY A 339 -14.42 2.97 -7.75
CA GLY A 339 -15.66 3.76 -7.66
C GLY A 339 -16.79 2.99 -6.96
N PRO A 340 -17.95 3.64 -6.72
CA PRO A 340 -19.01 3.13 -5.84
C PRO A 340 -19.98 2.18 -6.54
N ILE A 341 -19.50 1.27 -7.38
CA ILE A 341 -20.33 0.30 -8.10
C ILE A 341 -20.11 -1.09 -7.51
N PHE A 342 -21.20 -1.82 -7.26
CA PHE A 342 -21.26 -3.20 -6.77
C PHE A 342 -21.72 -4.13 -7.90
N PRO A 343 -20.83 -4.64 -8.76
CA PRO A 343 -21.20 -5.66 -9.74
C PRO A 343 -21.35 -7.01 -9.05
N ILE A 344 -22.50 -7.66 -9.24
CA ILE A 344 -22.83 -8.94 -8.66
C ILE A 344 -22.80 -10.02 -9.73
N LEU A 345 -21.99 -11.07 -9.46
CA LEU A 345 -21.89 -12.29 -10.21
C LEU A 345 -22.41 -13.44 -9.33
N SER A 346 -23.34 -14.24 -9.85
CA SER A 346 -23.85 -15.43 -9.14
C SER A 346 -22.91 -16.60 -9.22
N PHE A 347 -22.89 -17.44 -8.18
CA PHE A 347 -22.22 -18.73 -8.22
C PHE A 347 -23.00 -19.81 -7.45
N GLU A 348 -22.74 -21.08 -7.80
CA GLU A 348 -23.28 -22.25 -7.11
C GLU A 348 -22.16 -23.08 -6.46
N ASN A 349 -21.00 -23.10 -7.07
CA ASN A 349 -19.89 -23.94 -6.68
C ASN A 349 -18.65 -23.10 -6.34
N LEU A 350 -18.19 -23.20 -5.10
CA LEU A 350 -17.00 -22.45 -4.62
C LEU A 350 -15.73 -22.84 -5.40
N ASP A 351 -15.59 -24.10 -5.85
CA ASP A 351 -14.43 -24.51 -6.64
C ASP A 351 -14.35 -23.83 -8.00
N GLU A 352 -15.50 -23.51 -8.56
CA GLU A 352 -15.57 -22.76 -9.82
C GLU A 352 -15.13 -21.31 -9.60
N VAL A 353 -15.60 -20.66 -8.53
CA VAL A 353 -15.17 -19.32 -8.15
C VAL A 353 -13.65 -19.27 -7.93
N ILE A 354 -13.11 -20.23 -7.18
CA ILE A 354 -11.66 -20.34 -6.93
C ILE A 354 -10.89 -20.46 -8.26
N ARG A 355 -11.37 -21.30 -9.20
CA ARG A 355 -10.74 -21.42 -10.53
C ARG A 355 -10.80 -20.13 -11.32
N LEU A 356 -11.95 -19.44 -11.32
CA LEU A 356 -12.14 -18.17 -12.03
C LEU A 356 -11.24 -17.07 -11.44
N VAL A 357 -11.18 -16.93 -10.12
CA VAL A 357 -10.28 -15.97 -9.44
C VAL A 357 -8.82 -16.26 -9.81
N ASN A 358 -8.40 -17.52 -9.76
CA ASN A 358 -7.03 -17.92 -10.10
C ASN A 358 -6.69 -17.78 -11.59
N SER A 359 -7.68 -17.72 -12.47
CA SER A 359 -7.47 -17.48 -13.91
C SER A 359 -7.20 -16.02 -14.25
N LYS A 360 -7.38 -15.10 -13.29
CA LYS A 360 -7.16 -13.66 -13.44
C LYS A 360 -5.84 -13.23 -12.80
N ASP A 361 -5.48 -11.98 -13.04
CA ASP A 361 -4.35 -11.37 -12.36
C ASP A 361 -4.55 -11.37 -10.84
N LYS A 362 -3.48 -11.67 -10.10
CA LYS A 362 -3.52 -11.72 -8.64
C LYS A 362 -3.90 -10.36 -8.06
N PRO A 363 -5.00 -10.25 -7.31
CA PRO A 363 -5.47 -9.00 -6.75
C PRO A 363 -4.64 -8.57 -5.53
N LEU A 364 -4.75 -7.30 -5.14
CA LEU A 364 -4.14 -6.80 -3.92
C LEU A 364 -4.84 -7.36 -2.68
N ALA A 365 -6.18 -7.51 -2.71
CA ALA A 365 -6.94 -8.10 -1.62
C ALA A 365 -7.94 -9.15 -2.11
N LEU A 366 -8.33 -10.07 -1.21
CA LEU A 366 -9.40 -11.04 -1.39
C LEU A 366 -10.24 -11.09 -0.11
N TYR A 367 -11.56 -11.14 -0.27
CA TYR A 367 -12.53 -11.21 0.81
C TYR A 367 -13.40 -12.44 0.69
N TYR A 368 -13.61 -13.16 1.81
CA TYR A 368 -14.48 -14.32 1.85
C TYR A 368 -15.35 -14.31 3.10
N PHE A 369 -16.65 -14.41 2.89
CA PHE A 369 -17.67 -14.44 3.94
C PHE A 369 -18.28 -15.84 4.05
N SER A 370 -18.03 -16.52 5.17
CA SER A 370 -18.51 -17.88 5.47
C SER A 370 -18.28 -18.19 6.95
N GLU A 371 -19.14 -19.02 7.54
CA GLU A 371 -18.94 -19.59 8.89
C GLU A 371 -18.29 -21.00 8.82
N ASP A 372 -18.14 -21.60 7.64
CA ASP A 372 -17.52 -22.91 7.46
C ASP A 372 -15.99 -22.81 7.43
N LYS A 373 -15.36 -23.30 8.49
CA LYS A 373 -13.90 -23.29 8.65
C LYS A 373 -13.16 -24.05 7.53
N ASN A 374 -13.74 -25.14 7.01
CA ASN A 374 -13.08 -25.91 5.95
C ASN A 374 -13.09 -25.17 4.64
N LYS A 375 -14.20 -24.46 4.32
CA LYS A 375 -14.27 -23.59 3.14
C LYS A 375 -13.33 -22.40 3.27
N ILE A 376 -13.23 -21.79 4.47
CA ILE A 376 -12.29 -20.69 4.75
C ILE A 376 -10.86 -21.15 4.48
N GLU A 377 -10.42 -22.25 5.09
CA GLU A 377 -9.09 -22.82 4.85
C GLU A 377 -8.86 -23.18 3.38
N LYS A 378 -9.86 -23.69 2.71
CA LYS A 378 -9.80 -24.01 1.27
C LYS A 378 -9.55 -22.76 0.44
N VAL A 379 -10.27 -21.65 0.69
CA VAL A 379 -10.09 -20.39 -0.04
C VAL A 379 -8.69 -19.83 0.23
N ILE A 380 -8.26 -19.76 1.48
CA ILE A 380 -6.93 -19.27 1.85
C ILE A 380 -5.83 -20.07 1.15
N ASN A 381 -5.92 -21.39 1.15
CA ASN A 381 -4.89 -22.27 0.59
C ASN A 381 -4.93 -22.41 -0.94
N SER A 382 -6.08 -22.11 -1.57
CA SER A 382 -6.28 -22.33 -3.01
C SER A 382 -6.27 -21.05 -3.85
N THR A 383 -6.13 -19.86 -3.23
CA THR A 383 -6.08 -18.57 -3.95
C THR A 383 -4.78 -17.83 -3.67
N SER A 384 -4.47 -16.84 -4.50
CA SER A 384 -3.29 -15.99 -4.32
C SER A 384 -3.68 -14.52 -4.46
N SER A 385 -3.34 -13.73 -3.44
CA SER A 385 -3.55 -12.27 -3.39
C SER A 385 -2.48 -11.61 -2.54
N GLY A 386 -2.42 -10.28 -2.50
CA GLY A 386 -1.56 -9.56 -1.56
C GLY A 386 -1.97 -9.81 -0.11
N GLY A 387 -3.27 -9.71 0.18
CA GLY A 387 -3.83 -10.00 1.51
C GLY A 387 -5.20 -10.67 1.42
N VAL A 388 -5.63 -11.30 2.52
CA VAL A 388 -6.95 -11.91 2.65
C VAL A 388 -7.61 -11.44 3.93
N THR A 389 -8.91 -11.10 3.87
CA THR A 389 -9.72 -10.89 5.08
C THR A 389 -10.93 -11.80 5.06
N ILE A 390 -11.17 -12.52 6.16
CA ILE A 390 -12.31 -13.40 6.35
C ILE A 390 -13.39 -12.68 7.16
N ASN A 391 -14.63 -12.74 6.67
CA ASN A 391 -15.81 -12.14 7.31
C ASN A 391 -15.73 -10.63 7.56
N ASP A 392 -14.82 -9.93 6.88
CA ASP A 392 -14.72 -8.46 6.90
C ASP A 392 -14.08 -7.95 5.60
N THR A 393 -13.96 -6.62 5.49
CA THR A 393 -13.30 -5.96 4.36
C THR A 393 -12.27 -4.95 4.87
N LEU A 394 -11.24 -4.67 4.11
CA LEU A 394 -10.21 -3.65 4.34
C LEU A 394 -9.35 -3.80 5.61
N VAL A 395 -9.87 -4.32 6.71
CA VAL A 395 -9.24 -4.24 8.05
C VAL A 395 -7.81 -4.81 8.16
N HIS A 396 -7.40 -5.69 7.24
CA HIS A 396 -6.02 -6.19 7.20
C HIS A 396 -5.00 -5.08 6.92
N VAL A 397 -5.40 -3.98 6.23
CA VAL A 397 -4.55 -2.82 5.93
C VAL A 397 -4.20 -2.02 7.18
N SER A 398 -5.12 -1.96 8.16
CA SER A 398 -4.92 -1.18 9.37
C SER A 398 -3.98 -1.83 10.39
N SER A 399 -3.48 -3.03 10.12
CA SER A 399 -2.61 -3.76 11.04
C SER A 399 -1.13 -3.49 10.77
N SER A 400 -0.47 -2.73 11.64
CA SER A 400 0.99 -2.52 11.61
C SER A 400 1.81 -3.80 11.87
N TYR A 401 1.15 -4.94 12.12
CA TYR A 401 1.78 -6.24 12.37
C TYR A 401 1.67 -7.20 11.19
N LEU A 402 0.82 -6.90 10.21
CA LEU A 402 0.72 -7.68 8.97
C LEU A 402 1.52 -7.01 7.86
N PRO A 403 2.17 -7.78 6.97
CA PRO A 403 2.73 -7.20 5.75
C PRO A 403 1.58 -6.72 4.85
N PHE A 404 1.73 -5.54 4.29
CA PHE A 404 0.83 -5.04 3.26
C PHE A 404 1.61 -4.85 1.97
N GLY A 405 1.14 -5.45 0.88
CA GLY A 405 1.76 -5.37 -0.43
C GLY A 405 1.14 -6.34 -1.42
N GLY A 406 1.35 -6.08 -2.69
CA GLY A 406 0.81 -6.86 -3.79
C GLY A 406 1.71 -8.01 -4.24
N VAL A 407 1.16 -8.86 -5.13
CA VAL A 407 1.87 -9.96 -5.77
C VAL A 407 1.56 -10.00 -7.27
N GLY A 408 2.58 -10.06 -8.13
CA GLY A 408 2.40 -10.03 -9.59
C GLY A 408 1.88 -8.67 -10.06
N ASN A 409 0.71 -8.64 -10.73
CA ASN A 409 0.16 -7.39 -11.25
C ASN A 409 -0.39 -6.44 -10.19
N SER A 410 -0.61 -6.90 -8.95
CA SER A 410 -1.01 -6.05 -7.83
C SER A 410 0.17 -5.38 -7.12
N GLY A 411 1.41 -5.78 -7.41
CA GLY A 411 2.60 -5.10 -6.89
C GLY A 411 3.76 -6.00 -6.52
N MET A 412 4.75 -5.39 -5.87
CA MET A 412 5.93 -6.04 -5.29
C MET A 412 6.47 -5.24 -4.12
N GLY A 413 7.00 -5.94 -3.14
CA GLY A 413 7.40 -5.37 -1.85
C GLY A 413 6.26 -5.42 -0.85
N GLU A 414 6.57 -5.14 0.41
CA GLU A 414 5.62 -5.14 1.51
C GLU A 414 6.04 -4.12 2.55
N TYR A 415 5.09 -3.42 3.19
CA TYR A 415 5.37 -2.39 4.17
C TYR A 415 4.37 -2.43 5.32
N HIS A 416 4.31 -1.46 6.16
CA HIS A 416 3.70 -1.24 7.48
C HIS A 416 4.59 -1.72 8.63
N GLY A 417 4.74 -0.88 9.64
CA GLY A 417 5.47 -1.17 10.87
C GLY A 417 6.90 -1.67 10.61
N LYS A 418 7.20 -2.88 11.10
CA LYS A 418 8.53 -3.46 10.92
C LYS A 418 8.88 -3.75 9.46
N TYR A 419 7.89 -4.07 8.63
CA TYR A 419 8.13 -4.32 7.20
C TYR A 419 8.59 -3.04 6.50
N SER A 420 8.02 -1.86 6.82
CA SER A 420 8.50 -0.57 6.33
C SER A 420 9.98 -0.34 6.68
N PHE A 421 10.36 -0.58 7.94
CA PHE A 421 11.75 -0.44 8.37
C PHE A 421 12.70 -1.39 7.63
N ASP A 422 12.29 -2.65 7.45
CA ASP A 422 13.08 -3.66 6.74
C ASP A 422 13.16 -3.35 5.23
N LEU A 423 12.07 -2.86 4.64
CA LEU A 423 11.96 -2.50 3.22
C LEU A 423 12.96 -1.40 2.83
N PHE A 424 13.03 -0.34 3.63
CA PHE A 424 13.93 0.80 3.40
C PHE A 424 15.35 0.57 3.93
N SER A 425 15.69 -0.67 4.30
CA SER A 425 17.02 -1.05 4.82
C SER A 425 17.67 -2.14 3.99
N ASN A 426 18.91 -1.92 3.57
CA ASN A 426 19.75 -2.97 3.00
C ASN A 426 20.20 -3.95 4.09
N LYS A 427 20.04 -5.25 3.85
CA LYS A 427 20.43 -6.34 4.77
C LYS A 427 21.87 -6.76 4.50
N LYS A 428 22.86 -6.10 5.17
CA LYS A 428 24.26 -6.44 5.03
C LYS A 428 24.63 -7.67 5.86
N GLY A 429 25.00 -8.76 5.21
CA GLY A 429 25.60 -9.92 5.84
C GLY A 429 27.05 -9.63 6.27
N VAL A 430 27.38 -9.90 7.54
CA VAL A 430 28.73 -9.69 8.09
C VAL A 430 29.22 -10.97 8.74
N MET A 431 30.40 -11.42 8.32
CA MET A 431 31.16 -12.50 8.98
C MET A 431 32.43 -11.92 9.57
N ASN A 432 32.55 -11.97 10.89
CA ASN A 432 33.72 -11.53 11.62
C ASN A 432 34.51 -12.77 12.07
N ARG A 433 35.61 -13.05 11.40
CA ARG A 433 36.48 -14.19 11.69
C ARG A 433 37.64 -13.75 12.59
N LYS A 434 37.93 -14.55 13.62
CA LYS A 434 39.08 -14.35 14.48
C LYS A 434 40.36 -14.77 13.74
N THR A 435 41.48 -14.15 14.08
CA THR A 435 42.77 -14.35 13.42
C THR A 435 43.71 -15.36 14.12
N PHE A 436 43.33 -15.81 15.33
CA PHE A 436 44.17 -16.74 16.12
C PHE A 436 44.23 -18.16 15.54
N LEU A 437 43.33 -18.53 14.64
CA LEU A 437 43.30 -19.84 13.98
C LEU A 437 43.11 -19.65 12.48
N ASP A 438 44.08 -20.14 11.71
CA ASP A 438 44.00 -20.22 10.27
C ASP A 438 44.33 -21.62 9.78
N LEU A 439 43.36 -22.27 9.16
CA LEU A 439 43.50 -23.66 8.70
C LEU A 439 44.12 -23.67 7.31
N LYS A 440 45.41 -24.10 7.24
CA LYS A 440 46.16 -24.21 5.97
C LYS A 440 45.52 -25.11 4.92
N ILE A 441 44.57 -25.98 5.31
CA ILE A 441 43.83 -26.86 4.40
C ILE A 441 43.01 -26.09 3.35
N ARG A 442 42.61 -24.86 3.63
CA ARG A 442 41.83 -24.02 2.72
C ARG A 442 42.61 -23.41 1.57
N TYR A 443 43.94 -23.40 1.65
CA TYR A 443 44.79 -22.73 0.67
C TYR A 443 45.42 -23.73 -0.29
N ALA A 444 45.76 -23.27 -1.50
CA ALA A 444 46.58 -24.05 -2.44
C ALA A 444 47.99 -24.29 -1.87
N PRO A 445 48.64 -25.33 -2.30
CA PRO A 445 48.23 -26.39 -3.23
C PRO A 445 47.21 -27.34 -2.60
N PHE A 446 46.16 -27.72 -3.37
CA PHE A 446 45.03 -28.52 -2.86
C PHE A 446 45.36 -30.05 -2.79
N LEU A 447 46.27 -30.55 -3.66
CA LEU A 447 46.75 -31.95 -3.70
C LEU A 447 45.77 -32.95 -3.03
N ASN A 448 46.24 -33.71 -2.04
CA ASN A 448 45.47 -34.78 -1.37
C ASN A 448 44.45 -34.28 -0.31
N LYS A 449 44.17 -32.96 -0.25
CA LYS A 449 43.28 -32.36 0.76
C LYS A 449 41.80 -32.66 0.54
N LEU A 450 41.42 -33.06 -0.70
CA LEU A 450 40.00 -33.30 -1.05
C LEU A 450 39.33 -34.35 -0.15
N THR A 451 40.01 -35.46 0.13
CA THR A 451 39.45 -36.53 0.97
C THR A 451 39.20 -36.08 2.40
N ILE A 452 40.10 -35.25 2.96
CA ILE A 452 39.97 -34.68 4.30
C ILE A 452 38.78 -33.69 4.33
N VAL A 453 38.73 -32.80 3.34
CA VAL A 453 37.65 -31.79 3.24
C VAL A 453 36.25 -32.45 3.08
N LYS A 454 36.12 -33.51 2.26
CA LYS A 454 34.91 -34.29 2.14
C LYS A 454 34.42 -34.92 3.45
N LYS A 455 35.33 -35.31 4.35
CA LYS A 455 34.98 -35.83 5.69
C LYS A 455 34.49 -34.75 6.66
N ILE A 456 35.04 -33.52 6.54
CA ILE A 456 34.70 -32.40 7.42
C ILE A 456 33.39 -31.70 6.99
N MET A 457 33.06 -31.69 5.70
CA MET A 457 31.93 -30.99 5.13
C MET A 457 30.68 -31.89 4.90
N LYS A 458 30.74 -33.14 5.32
CA LYS A 458 29.53 -34.00 5.47
C LYS A 458 28.86 -33.71 6.81
#